data_3f72c5fd37e2f1497e291f5912ffd47d
#
_entry.id   3f72c5fd37e2f1497e291f5912ffd47d
#
_cell.length_a   1.000
_cell.length_b   1.000
_cell.length_c   1.000
_cell.angle_alpha   90.00
_cell.angle_beta   90.00
_cell.angle_gamma   90.00
#
_symmetry.space_group_name_H-M   'P 1'
#
loop_
_entity.id
_entity.type
_entity.pdbx_description
1 polymer ?
#
loop_
_entity_poly.entity_id
_entity_poly.type
_entity_poly.pdbx_seq_one_letter_code
_entity_poly.pdbx_strand_id
1 'polypeptide(L)'
;YIEQVKQAGIPYVVDSMLLSIQIMSQYKRSLQADHCEYNKEKYSEADQDKYSKKKYTDKIITMVSRTEGIIQIQAKAVILAMGCRERPRGALNIPGYRPAGIYSAGTAQRLVNMEGYLPGREVVILGSGDIGLIMARRMTLEGAHVKVVAELMPYSGGLKRNIVQCLNDYDIPLKLRHTVVDIHGKERVTGITLAKVDEKGKPIPGTEEEYACDTLLLSCGLIPENELSRELGVKLNPVTSGPVVDESLETNVPGVFACGNVLHVHDLVDFVSEEADRAGTCAARYILQENQSSNPGIDQESQYSDSDIGKTSKMNDNNDPVIPLISTGCVRYTVPSAIHLSKMPDKLKVRFRVGKVVKNCAVDVYCKEENSEKRIKTKKRPV
;
A
#
# COMPACT_ATOMS: atom_id res chain seq x y z
N TYR A 1 -12.67 11.50 -11.22
CA TYR A 1 -11.73 12.11 -10.24
C TYR A 1 -10.83 13.18 -10.87
N ILE A 2 -10.13 12.91 -11.99
CA ILE A 2 -9.23 13.87 -12.64
C ILE A 2 -9.96 15.20 -12.95
N GLU A 3 -11.14 15.15 -13.55
CA GLU A 3 -11.95 16.33 -13.82
C GLU A 3 -12.40 17.06 -12.56
N GLN A 4 -12.71 16.35 -11.49
CA GLN A 4 -13.06 16.94 -10.19
C GLN A 4 -11.88 17.70 -9.58
N VAL A 5 -10.66 17.16 -9.66
CA VAL A 5 -9.43 17.82 -9.21
C VAL A 5 -9.20 19.12 -9.98
N LYS A 6 -9.36 19.09 -11.31
CA LYS A 6 -9.24 20.29 -12.16
C LYS A 6 -10.30 21.34 -11.85
N GLN A 7 -11.58 20.92 -11.72
CA GLN A 7 -12.69 21.82 -11.39
C GLN A 7 -12.55 22.46 -10.02
N ALA A 8 -11.98 21.72 -9.06
CA ALA A 8 -11.71 22.23 -7.71
C ALA A 8 -10.48 23.16 -7.65
N GLY A 9 -9.77 23.36 -8.78
CA GLY A 9 -8.57 24.19 -8.82
C GLY A 9 -7.41 23.66 -7.98
N ILE A 10 -7.37 22.35 -7.70
CA ILE A 10 -6.31 21.73 -6.90
C ILE A 10 -5.04 21.66 -7.76
N PRO A 11 -3.93 22.28 -7.33
CA PRO A 11 -2.68 22.21 -8.07
C PRO A 11 -2.13 20.79 -8.08
N TYR A 12 -1.62 20.35 -9.22
CA TYR A 12 -0.96 19.06 -9.37
C TYR A 12 0.31 19.21 -10.21
N VAL A 13 1.31 18.43 -9.90
CA VAL A 13 2.59 18.41 -10.58
C VAL A 13 2.77 17.04 -11.22
N VAL A 14 3.07 17.02 -12.52
CA VAL A 14 3.35 15.81 -13.31
C VAL A 14 4.81 15.75 -13.69
N ASP A 15 5.27 14.63 -14.23
CA ASP A 15 6.68 14.41 -14.62
C ASP A 15 7.69 14.79 -13.54
N SER A 16 7.32 14.49 -12.30
CA SER A 16 8.10 14.81 -11.11
C SER A 16 8.30 13.59 -10.24
N MET A 17 9.50 13.47 -9.69
CA MET A 17 9.87 12.38 -8.79
C MET A 17 10.10 12.93 -7.39
N LEU A 18 9.43 12.35 -6.41
CA LEU A 18 9.64 12.67 -5.01
C LEU A 18 10.96 12.04 -4.53
N LEU A 19 11.82 12.85 -3.95
CA LEU A 19 13.16 12.42 -3.51
C LEU A 19 13.19 12.14 -1.99
N SER A 20 12.58 13.03 -1.19
CA SER A 20 12.55 12.89 0.27
C SER A 20 11.38 13.62 0.90
N ILE A 21 11.00 13.18 2.09
CA ILE A 21 10.10 13.87 3.01
C ILE A 21 10.81 13.94 4.36
N GLN A 22 11.00 15.13 4.90
CA GLN A 22 11.69 15.35 6.16
C GLN A 22 10.89 16.22 7.11
N ILE A 23 11.00 15.98 8.42
CA ILE A 23 10.41 16.89 9.41
C ILE A 23 11.27 18.16 9.45
N MET A 24 10.64 19.33 9.45
CA MET A 24 11.31 20.63 9.42
C MET A 24 12.44 20.76 10.47
N SER A 25 12.26 20.24 11.65
CA SER A 25 13.27 20.28 12.71
C SER A 25 14.50 19.42 12.41
N GLN A 26 14.34 18.32 11.68
CA GLN A 26 15.43 17.47 11.22
C GLN A 26 16.16 18.10 10.04
N TYR A 27 15.40 18.67 9.09
CA TYR A 27 15.92 19.38 7.93
C TYR A 27 16.84 20.56 8.34
N LYS A 28 16.40 21.38 9.29
CA LYS A 28 17.23 22.48 9.82
C LYS A 28 18.52 22.00 10.47
N ARG A 29 18.49 20.86 11.16
CA ARG A 29 19.71 20.27 11.76
C ARG A 29 20.68 19.76 10.69
N SER A 30 20.20 19.16 9.60
CA SER A 30 21.07 18.71 8.51
C SER A 30 21.75 19.89 7.82
N LEU A 31 21.01 20.97 7.54
CA LEU A 31 21.60 22.20 6.98
C LEU A 31 22.66 22.85 7.89
N GLN A 32 22.47 22.77 9.20
CA GLN A 32 23.48 23.27 10.17
C GLN A 32 24.71 22.37 10.23
N ALA A 33 24.57 21.07 10.04
CA ALA A 33 25.69 20.13 10.00
C ALA A 33 26.53 20.26 8.72
N ASP A 34 25.87 20.49 7.58
CA ASP A 34 26.54 20.69 6.28
C ASP A 34 27.23 22.08 6.15
N HIS A 35 26.83 23.05 6.98
CA HIS A 35 27.38 24.43 6.99
C HIS A 35 28.38 24.69 8.12
N CYS A 36 29.21 23.75 8.44
CA CYS A 36 30.19 23.88 9.51
C CYS A 36 31.36 24.84 9.20
N GLU A 37 31.25 25.84 8.27
CA GLU A 37 32.28 26.90 8.13
C GLU A 37 31.84 28.22 7.47
N TYR A 38 30.63 28.38 6.92
CA TYR A 38 30.35 29.55 6.07
C TYR A 38 29.06 30.31 6.39
N ASN A 39 28.74 30.71 7.58
CA ASN A 39 27.82 31.81 7.91
C ASN A 39 27.34 31.80 9.38
N LYS A 40 28.22 32.19 10.31
CA LYS A 40 27.82 32.49 11.71
C LYS A 40 27.19 33.88 11.89
N GLU A 41 27.05 34.70 10.86
CA GLU A 41 26.74 36.12 11.05
C GLU A 41 25.30 36.55 10.66
N LYS A 42 24.38 35.68 10.31
CA LYS A 42 23.07 36.12 9.76
C LYS A 42 21.80 35.77 10.52
N TYR A 43 21.87 35.09 11.65
CA TYR A 43 20.66 34.83 12.45
C TYR A 43 20.89 35.23 13.90
N SER A 44 20.16 36.24 14.38
CA SER A 44 20.23 36.71 15.76
C SER A 44 19.62 35.68 16.72
N GLU A 45 20.15 35.59 17.96
CA GLU A 45 19.62 34.74 19.03
C GLU A 45 18.12 35.01 19.32
N ALA A 46 17.61 36.21 19.03
CA ALA A 46 16.22 36.55 19.15
C ALA A 46 15.27 35.83 18.20
N ASP A 47 15.77 35.36 17.03
CA ASP A 47 15.00 34.54 16.10
C ASP A 47 14.93 33.07 16.56
N GLN A 48 15.90 32.61 17.35
CA GLN A 48 15.91 31.24 17.89
C GLN A 48 14.81 31.05 18.95
N ASP A 49 14.55 32.04 19.80
CA ASP A 49 13.56 31.94 20.89
C ASP A 49 12.11 32.06 20.42
N LYS A 50 11.85 32.80 19.35
CA LYS A 50 10.53 32.94 18.74
C LYS A 50 10.09 31.66 18.02
N TYR A 51 11.05 30.83 17.62
CA TYR A 51 10.86 29.56 16.92
C TYR A 51 10.92 28.33 17.84
N SER A 52 11.44 28.45 19.06
CA SER A 52 11.61 27.32 20.00
C SER A 52 10.29 26.86 20.66
N LYS A 53 9.24 27.67 20.66
CA LYS A 53 7.92 27.35 21.26
C LYS A 53 6.89 26.80 20.28
N LYS A 54 7.10 26.85 18.97
CA LYS A 54 6.23 26.23 17.97
C LYS A 54 6.69 24.78 17.76
N LYS A 55 5.82 23.83 18.10
CA LYS A 55 6.00 22.40 17.81
C LYS A 55 6.10 22.24 16.29
N TYR A 56 7.33 22.25 15.72
CA TYR A 56 7.55 22.14 14.27
C TYR A 56 7.17 20.75 13.80
N THR A 57 5.92 20.59 13.40
CA THR A 57 5.39 19.38 12.76
C THR A 57 5.43 19.47 11.24
N ASP A 58 5.72 20.65 10.67
CA ASP A 58 5.80 20.88 9.24
C ASP A 58 6.82 19.96 8.58
N LYS A 59 6.52 19.53 7.38
CA LYS A 59 7.35 18.64 6.56
C LYS A 59 7.92 19.42 5.38
N ILE A 60 9.16 19.13 5.03
CA ILE A 60 9.79 19.58 3.79
C ILE A 60 9.75 18.40 2.82
N ILE A 61 9.11 18.63 1.70
CA ILE A 61 8.98 17.67 0.59
C ILE A 61 9.93 18.14 -0.50
N THR A 62 10.93 17.32 -0.83
CA THR A 62 11.87 17.60 -1.93
C THR A 62 11.52 16.70 -3.11
N MET A 63 11.34 17.31 -4.27
CA MET A 63 11.10 16.61 -5.53
C MET A 63 11.96 17.17 -6.66
N VAL A 64 12.17 16.36 -7.68
CA VAL A 64 12.79 16.79 -8.94
C VAL A 64 11.73 16.78 -10.05
N SER A 65 11.59 17.89 -10.72
CA SER A 65 10.75 18.06 -11.90
C SER A 65 11.60 18.14 -13.17
N ARG A 66 11.06 17.62 -14.26
CA ARG A 66 11.74 17.70 -15.57
C ARG A 66 11.87 19.12 -16.07
N THR A 67 10.94 20.00 -15.73
CA THR A 67 10.87 21.39 -16.21
C THR A 67 11.43 22.40 -15.23
N GLU A 68 11.28 22.17 -13.92
CA GLU A 68 11.60 23.15 -12.88
C GLU A 68 12.84 22.78 -12.04
N GLY A 69 13.42 21.59 -12.28
CA GLY A 69 14.55 21.11 -11.50
C GLY A 69 14.14 20.67 -10.10
N ILE A 70 14.91 21.03 -9.09
CA ILE A 70 14.64 20.68 -7.69
C ILE A 70 13.62 21.65 -7.09
N ILE A 71 12.53 21.12 -6.58
CA ILE A 71 11.44 21.87 -5.94
C ILE A 71 11.35 21.42 -4.47
N GLN A 72 11.18 22.39 -3.57
CA GLN A 72 10.90 22.12 -2.17
C GLN A 72 9.56 22.74 -1.76
N ILE A 73 8.73 21.93 -1.11
CA ILE A 73 7.41 22.34 -0.64
C ILE A 73 7.34 22.12 0.87
N GLN A 74 6.94 23.16 1.60
CA GLN A 74 6.61 23.04 3.01
C GLN A 74 5.13 22.67 3.16
N ALA A 75 4.83 21.62 3.93
CA ALA A 75 3.48 21.12 4.15
C ALA A 75 3.20 20.88 5.64
N LYS A 76 2.02 21.27 6.11
CA LYS A 76 1.54 20.95 7.47
C LYS A 76 1.12 19.50 7.60
N ALA A 77 0.41 18.99 6.60
CA ALA A 77 0.01 17.59 6.52
C ALA A 77 0.45 16.95 5.20
N VAL A 78 0.70 15.64 5.22
CA VAL A 78 1.08 14.84 4.05
C VAL A 78 0.22 13.59 4.02
N ILE A 79 -0.36 13.27 2.86
CA ILE A 79 -1.06 12.01 2.64
C ILE A 79 -0.18 11.15 1.73
N LEU A 80 0.25 10.01 2.26
CA LEU A 80 1.03 9.00 1.53
C LEU A 80 0.06 8.13 0.73
N ALA A 81 0.10 8.23 -0.60
CA ALA A 81 -0.78 7.51 -1.52
C ALA A 81 0.01 6.92 -2.71
N MET A 82 1.29 6.54 -2.48
CA MET A 82 2.21 6.09 -3.53
C MET A 82 1.86 4.73 -4.13
N GLY A 83 0.89 4.02 -3.56
CA GLY A 83 0.47 2.71 -4.06
C GLY A 83 1.45 1.58 -3.77
N CYS A 84 1.58 0.65 -4.71
CA CYS A 84 2.41 -0.53 -4.59
C CYS A 84 3.03 -0.88 -5.95
N ARG A 85 4.13 -1.63 -5.93
CA ARG A 85 4.73 -2.26 -7.11
C ARG A 85 4.56 -3.77 -7.08
N GLU A 86 4.60 -4.40 -8.23
CA GLU A 86 4.65 -5.84 -8.31
C GLU A 86 5.99 -6.39 -7.82
N ARG A 87 5.95 -7.57 -7.22
CA ARG A 87 7.14 -8.26 -6.77
C ARG A 87 7.95 -8.74 -7.97
N PRO A 88 9.18 -8.23 -8.18
CA PRO A 88 10.01 -8.61 -9.33
C PRO A 88 10.64 -9.99 -9.13
N ARG A 89 11.14 -10.58 -10.23
CA ARG A 89 11.81 -11.88 -10.21
C ARG A 89 12.91 -11.97 -9.14
N GLY A 90 13.71 -10.92 -8.97
CA GLY A 90 14.78 -10.90 -7.97
C GLY A 90 14.30 -11.09 -6.54
N ALA A 91 13.12 -10.55 -6.20
CA ALA A 91 12.51 -10.72 -4.88
C ALA A 91 11.86 -12.10 -4.67
N LEU A 92 11.62 -12.85 -5.75
CA LEU A 92 11.06 -14.21 -5.72
C LEU A 92 12.14 -15.29 -5.61
N ASN A 93 13.42 -14.93 -5.85
CA ASN A 93 14.55 -15.87 -5.84
C ASN A 93 14.34 -17.10 -6.72
N ILE A 94 13.66 -16.95 -7.88
CA ILE A 94 13.44 -18.06 -8.82
C ILE A 94 14.79 -18.46 -9.40
N PRO A 95 15.18 -19.76 -9.33
CA PRO A 95 16.42 -20.27 -9.93
C PRO A 95 16.45 -20.12 -11.44
N GLY A 96 17.62 -20.33 -12.03
CA GLY A 96 17.85 -20.32 -13.47
C GLY A 96 18.35 -18.98 -14.01
N TYR A 97 18.36 -18.87 -15.34
CA TYR A 97 18.89 -17.72 -16.05
C TYR A 97 18.00 -16.46 -15.88
N ARG A 98 18.52 -15.31 -16.32
CA ARG A 98 17.82 -14.01 -16.32
C ARG A 98 17.68 -13.43 -17.73
N PRO A 99 17.11 -14.19 -18.68
CA PRO A 99 16.96 -13.74 -20.06
C PRO A 99 15.86 -12.68 -20.21
N ALA A 100 15.76 -12.07 -21.38
CA ALA A 100 14.57 -11.35 -21.79
C ALA A 100 13.34 -12.29 -21.83
N GLY A 101 12.13 -11.72 -21.73
CA GLY A 101 10.88 -12.50 -21.73
C GLY A 101 10.33 -12.80 -20.35
N ILE A 102 10.95 -12.28 -19.27
CA ILE A 102 10.41 -12.36 -17.91
C ILE A 102 9.85 -10.97 -17.56
N TYR A 103 8.55 -10.89 -17.32
CA TYR A 103 7.86 -9.65 -16.99
C TYR A 103 6.98 -9.82 -15.75
N SER A 104 6.76 -8.76 -15.00
CA SER A 104 5.61 -8.72 -14.10
C SER A 104 4.32 -8.64 -14.94
N ALA A 105 3.21 -9.14 -14.39
CA ALA A 105 1.94 -9.16 -15.11
C ALA A 105 1.45 -7.73 -15.43
N GLY A 106 1.67 -6.75 -14.55
CA GLY A 106 1.34 -5.35 -14.79
C GLY A 106 2.23 -4.70 -15.86
N THR A 107 3.53 -5.05 -15.93
CA THR A 107 4.39 -4.60 -17.04
C THR A 107 3.88 -5.15 -18.37
N ALA A 108 3.52 -6.44 -18.44
CA ALA A 108 2.91 -7.01 -19.62
C ALA A 108 1.58 -6.35 -19.98
N GLN A 109 0.77 -6.03 -18.98
CA GLN A 109 -0.48 -5.29 -19.16
C GLN A 109 -0.25 -3.90 -19.80
N ARG A 110 0.73 -3.17 -19.33
CA ARG A 110 1.11 -1.89 -19.93
C ARG A 110 1.55 -2.05 -21.37
N LEU A 111 2.45 -2.99 -21.66
CA LEU A 111 2.94 -3.25 -23.02
C LEU A 111 1.78 -3.54 -23.98
N VAL A 112 0.85 -4.40 -23.58
CA VAL A 112 -0.31 -4.76 -24.42
C VAL A 112 -1.31 -3.63 -24.55
N ASN A 113 -1.73 -3.03 -23.43
CA ASN A 113 -2.86 -2.11 -23.42
C ASN A 113 -2.51 -0.67 -23.83
N MET A 114 -1.28 -0.22 -23.57
CA MET A 114 -0.87 1.16 -23.79
C MET A 114 0.13 1.30 -24.94
N GLU A 115 1.04 0.35 -25.07
CA GLU A 115 2.13 0.41 -26.07
C GLU A 115 1.80 -0.39 -27.34
N GLY A 116 0.80 -1.29 -27.30
CA GLY A 116 0.42 -2.13 -28.43
C GLY A 116 1.41 -3.25 -28.74
N TYR A 117 2.26 -3.64 -27.78
CA TYR A 117 3.26 -4.71 -27.95
C TYR A 117 2.80 -6.00 -27.30
N LEU A 118 2.92 -7.11 -28.01
CA LEU A 118 2.73 -8.46 -27.45
C LEU A 118 4.08 -8.93 -26.86
N PRO A 119 4.19 -9.14 -25.53
CA PRO A 119 5.46 -9.52 -24.87
C PRO A 119 6.03 -10.86 -25.34
N GLY A 120 5.18 -11.76 -25.77
CA GLY A 120 5.54 -13.07 -26.33
C GLY A 120 4.31 -13.87 -26.76
N ARG A 121 4.53 -15.03 -27.35
CA ARG A 121 3.48 -15.85 -27.95
C ARG A 121 3.18 -17.13 -27.18
N GLU A 122 4.19 -17.74 -26.59
CA GLU A 122 4.06 -18.95 -25.77
C GLU A 122 4.30 -18.57 -24.32
N VAL A 123 3.23 -18.46 -23.54
CA VAL A 123 3.24 -17.80 -22.24
C VAL A 123 2.97 -18.76 -21.10
N VAL A 124 3.76 -18.67 -20.05
CA VAL A 124 3.48 -19.27 -18.74
C VAL A 124 3.29 -18.14 -17.73
N ILE A 125 2.33 -18.28 -16.83
CA ILE A 125 2.03 -17.30 -15.79
C ILE A 125 2.24 -17.94 -14.42
N LEU A 126 3.05 -17.30 -13.56
CA LEU A 126 3.22 -17.67 -12.16
C LEU A 126 2.44 -16.71 -11.27
N GLY A 127 1.49 -17.27 -10.53
CA GLY A 127 0.57 -16.54 -9.64
C GLY A 127 -0.83 -16.37 -10.24
N SER A 128 -1.84 -16.75 -9.48
CA SER A 128 -3.27 -16.72 -9.84
C SER A 128 -4.06 -15.64 -9.13
N GLY A 129 -3.40 -14.53 -8.77
CA GLY A 129 -4.09 -13.30 -8.37
C GLY A 129 -4.85 -12.68 -9.55
N ASP A 130 -5.75 -11.70 -9.28
CA ASP A 130 -6.60 -11.11 -10.32
C ASP A 130 -5.82 -10.58 -11.52
N ILE A 131 -4.66 -9.93 -11.31
CA ILE A 131 -3.84 -9.41 -12.41
C ILE A 131 -3.34 -10.56 -13.30
N GLY A 132 -2.86 -11.66 -12.71
CA GLY A 132 -2.41 -12.84 -13.46
C GLY A 132 -3.53 -13.49 -14.27
N LEU A 133 -4.72 -13.62 -13.68
CA LEU A 133 -5.91 -14.16 -14.35
C LEU A 133 -6.36 -13.27 -15.51
N ILE A 134 -6.45 -11.97 -15.29
CA ILE A 134 -6.82 -10.98 -16.31
C ILE A 134 -5.81 -10.99 -17.46
N MET A 135 -4.53 -11.09 -17.14
CA MET A 135 -3.49 -11.16 -18.17
C MET A 135 -3.48 -12.47 -18.94
N ALA A 136 -3.83 -13.60 -18.31
CA ALA A 136 -4.03 -14.86 -19.02
C ALA A 136 -5.06 -14.68 -20.15
N ARG A 137 -6.25 -14.16 -19.82
CA ARG A 137 -7.29 -13.85 -20.79
C ARG A 137 -6.82 -12.82 -21.82
N ARG A 138 -6.20 -11.71 -21.36
CA ARG A 138 -5.78 -10.63 -22.26
C ARG A 138 -4.76 -11.08 -23.28
N MET A 139 -3.74 -11.80 -22.87
CA MET A 139 -2.72 -12.36 -23.78
C MET A 139 -3.34 -13.30 -24.81
N THR A 140 -4.29 -14.14 -24.40
CA THR A 140 -5.01 -15.04 -25.31
C THR A 140 -5.81 -14.28 -26.36
N LEU A 141 -6.51 -13.21 -25.97
CA LEU A 141 -7.28 -12.35 -26.88
C LEU A 141 -6.39 -11.63 -27.90
N GLU A 142 -5.14 -11.34 -27.54
CA GLU A 142 -4.14 -10.74 -28.44
C GLU A 142 -3.39 -11.79 -29.28
N GLY A 143 -3.79 -13.05 -29.23
CA GLY A 143 -3.24 -14.13 -30.06
C GLY A 143 -2.05 -14.86 -29.48
N ALA A 144 -1.73 -14.70 -28.21
CA ALA A 144 -0.77 -15.54 -27.53
C ALA A 144 -1.42 -16.85 -27.04
N HIS A 145 -0.60 -17.89 -26.89
CA HIS A 145 -1.01 -19.16 -26.30
C HIS A 145 -0.54 -19.22 -24.84
N VAL A 146 -1.48 -19.09 -23.90
CA VAL A 146 -1.19 -19.24 -22.47
C VAL A 146 -1.26 -20.71 -22.10
N LYS A 147 -0.12 -21.33 -21.87
CA LYS A 147 0.01 -22.78 -21.63
C LYS A 147 -0.51 -23.21 -20.27
N VAL A 148 -0.26 -22.40 -19.25
CA VAL A 148 -0.62 -22.71 -17.88
C VAL A 148 -0.53 -21.47 -16.98
N VAL A 149 -1.39 -21.42 -15.97
CA VAL A 149 -1.25 -20.55 -14.80
C VAL A 149 -0.87 -21.44 -13.61
N ALA A 150 0.29 -21.20 -13.01
CA ALA A 150 0.77 -21.92 -11.84
C ALA A 150 0.56 -21.07 -10.57
N GLU A 151 0.14 -21.72 -9.49
CA GLU A 151 -0.13 -21.09 -8.20
C GLU A 151 0.54 -21.87 -7.06
N LEU A 152 1.34 -21.17 -6.27
CA LEU A 152 2.03 -21.75 -5.11
C LEU A 152 1.05 -22.29 -4.05
N MET A 153 -0.05 -21.55 -3.84
CA MET A 153 -1.05 -21.87 -2.83
C MET A 153 -1.97 -23.02 -3.28
N PRO A 154 -2.63 -23.72 -2.34
CA PRO A 154 -3.64 -24.74 -2.67
C PRO A 154 -4.97 -24.16 -3.18
N TYR A 155 -5.04 -22.86 -3.40
CA TYR A 155 -6.20 -22.13 -3.92
C TYR A 155 -5.74 -20.89 -4.70
N SER A 156 -6.57 -20.44 -5.65
CA SER A 156 -6.33 -19.17 -6.35
C SER A 156 -6.61 -17.98 -5.44
N GLY A 157 -5.75 -16.98 -5.50
CA GLY A 157 -5.92 -15.70 -4.79
C GLY A 157 -6.89 -14.75 -5.48
N GLY A 158 -7.25 -15.00 -6.74
CA GLY A 158 -8.15 -14.15 -7.52
C GLY A 158 -9.64 -14.43 -7.25
N LEU A 159 -10.49 -13.52 -7.70
CA LEU A 159 -11.94 -13.63 -7.59
C LEU A 159 -12.47 -14.82 -8.40
N LYS A 160 -13.44 -15.55 -7.86
CA LYS A 160 -14.06 -16.71 -8.54
C LYS A 160 -14.53 -16.40 -9.96
N ARG A 161 -15.13 -15.22 -10.19
CA ARG A 161 -15.54 -14.78 -11.52
C ARG A 161 -14.38 -14.70 -12.50
N ASN A 162 -13.21 -14.26 -12.04
CA ASN A 162 -12.01 -14.15 -12.88
C ASN A 162 -11.42 -15.52 -13.22
N ILE A 163 -11.53 -16.52 -12.32
CA ILE A 163 -11.15 -17.90 -12.63
C ILE A 163 -12.01 -18.41 -13.81
N VAL A 164 -13.34 -18.22 -13.76
CA VAL A 164 -14.24 -18.66 -14.83
C VAL A 164 -13.95 -17.89 -16.12
N GLN A 165 -14.04 -16.55 -16.07
CA GLN A 165 -13.99 -15.70 -17.27
C GLN A 165 -12.60 -15.56 -17.90
N CYS A 166 -11.54 -15.85 -17.16
CA CYS A 166 -10.18 -15.68 -17.65
C CYS A 166 -9.43 -16.99 -17.89
N LEU A 167 -9.86 -18.08 -17.27
CA LEU A 167 -9.23 -19.40 -17.47
C LEU A 167 -10.18 -20.40 -18.06
N ASN A 168 -11.34 -20.68 -17.42
CA ASN A 168 -12.23 -21.75 -17.86
C ASN A 168 -12.82 -21.46 -19.26
N ASP A 169 -13.23 -20.22 -19.54
CA ASP A 169 -13.78 -19.82 -20.83
C ASP A 169 -12.77 -19.90 -22.01
N TYR A 170 -11.47 -20.06 -21.67
CA TYR A 170 -10.35 -20.15 -22.63
C TYR A 170 -9.56 -21.46 -22.53
N ASP A 171 -10.05 -22.43 -21.77
CA ASP A 171 -9.40 -23.72 -21.54
C ASP A 171 -7.96 -23.60 -21.03
N ILE A 172 -7.65 -22.55 -20.27
CA ILE A 172 -6.30 -22.33 -19.71
C ILE A 172 -6.17 -23.13 -18.39
N PRO A 173 -5.20 -24.08 -18.31
CA PRO A 173 -5.03 -24.88 -17.12
C PRO A 173 -4.56 -24.07 -15.91
N LEU A 174 -5.15 -24.30 -14.73
CA LEU A 174 -4.70 -23.78 -13.45
C LEU A 174 -4.06 -24.91 -12.63
N LYS A 175 -2.76 -24.79 -12.35
CA LYS A 175 -2.01 -25.72 -11.50
C LYS A 175 -1.78 -25.13 -10.11
N LEU A 176 -2.55 -25.59 -9.15
CA LEU A 176 -2.39 -25.23 -7.73
C LEU A 176 -1.25 -26.04 -7.10
N ARG A 177 -0.61 -25.49 -6.06
CA ARG A 177 0.57 -26.08 -5.40
C ARG A 177 1.73 -26.31 -6.37
N HIS A 178 1.97 -25.39 -7.30
CA HIS A 178 3.09 -25.44 -8.24
C HIS A 178 3.87 -24.14 -8.22
N THR A 179 5.17 -24.22 -8.44
CA THR A 179 6.05 -23.05 -8.60
C THR A 179 7.06 -23.30 -9.70
N VAL A 180 7.66 -22.21 -10.22
CA VAL A 180 8.77 -22.28 -11.16
C VAL A 180 10.05 -22.61 -10.39
N VAL A 181 10.74 -23.68 -10.78
CA VAL A 181 11.98 -24.15 -10.16
C VAL A 181 13.20 -23.92 -11.03
N ASP A 182 13.02 -23.70 -12.33
CA ASP A 182 14.11 -23.33 -13.25
C ASP A 182 13.60 -22.51 -14.43
N ILE A 183 14.48 -21.66 -15.00
CA ILE A 183 14.23 -20.83 -16.18
C ILE A 183 15.32 -21.10 -17.20
N HIS A 184 14.92 -21.53 -18.41
CA HIS A 184 15.81 -21.87 -19.49
C HIS A 184 15.99 -20.71 -20.48
N GLY A 185 17.14 -20.71 -21.16
CA GLY A 185 17.50 -19.71 -22.16
C GLY A 185 18.38 -18.58 -21.59
N LYS A 186 19.40 -18.19 -22.36
CA LYS A 186 20.37 -17.14 -21.95
C LYS A 186 19.99 -15.76 -22.43
N GLU A 187 19.61 -15.60 -23.70
CA GLU A 187 19.21 -14.31 -24.27
C GLU A 187 17.72 -14.04 -24.07
N ARG A 188 16.88 -15.02 -24.36
CA ARG A 188 15.44 -15.01 -24.12
C ARG A 188 15.00 -16.32 -23.49
N VAL A 189 13.88 -16.29 -22.78
CA VAL A 189 13.23 -17.48 -22.23
C VAL A 189 12.93 -18.46 -23.38
N THR A 190 13.37 -19.68 -23.24
CA THR A 190 13.06 -20.79 -24.15
C THR A 190 12.18 -21.84 -23.48
N GLY A 191 12.06 -21.80 -22.18
CA GLY A 191 11.22 -22.67 -21.38
C GLY A 191 11.36 -22.40 -19.89
N ILE A 192 10.50 -23.02 -19.12
CA ILE A 192 10.54 -23.07 -17.66
C ILE A 192 10.25 -24.48 -17.16
N THR A 193 10.73 -24.79 -15.96
CA THR A 193 10.36 -26.00 -15.25
C THR A 193 9.45 -25.64 -14.06
N LEU A 194 8.26 -26.24 -14.00
CA LEU A 194 7.37 -26.20 -12.84
C LEU A 194 7.59 -27.45 -11.99
N ALA A 195 7.41 -27.33 -10.67
CA ALA A 195 7.33 -28.47 -9.76
C ALA A 195 6.20 -28.29 -8.77
N LYS A 196 5.64 -29.39 -8.27
CA LYS A 196 4.71 -29.39 -7.15
C LYS A 196 5.43 -28.94 -5.89
N VAL A 197 4.67 -28.31 -4.97
CA VAL A 197 5.19 -27.93 -3.66
C VAL A 197 4.45 -28.65 -2.54
N ASP A 198 5.18 -28.87 -1.45
CA ASP A 198 4.65 -29.41 -0.20
C ASP A 198 3.82 -28.36 0.57
N GLU A 199 3.35 -28.70 1.76
CA GLU A 199 2.57 -27.78 2.62
C GLU A 199 3.39 -26.59 3.13
N LYS A 200 4.70 -26.67 3.08
CA LYS A 200 5.64 -25.59 3.45
C LYS A 200 6.08 -24.75 2.25
N GLY A 201 5.53 -25.03 1.05
CA GLY A 201 5.88 -24.35 -0.20
C GLY A 201 7.23 -24.76 -0.79
N LYS A 202 7.81 -25.89 -0.36
CA LYS A 202 9.08 -26.39 -0.91
C LYS A 202 8.80 -27.30 -2.10
N PRO A 203 9.57 -27.18 -3.22
CA PRO A 203 9.45 -28.07 -4.36
C PRO A 203 9.66 -29.53 -3.98
N ILE A 204 8.84 -30.43 -4.53
CA ILE A 204 8.91 -31.86 -4.34
C ILE A 204 9.71 -32.45 -5.51
N PRO A 205 10.90 -33.07 -5.28
CA PRO A 205 11.70 -33.69 -6.32
C PRO A 205 10.95 -34.81 -7.05
N GLY A 206 11.17 -34.92 -8.38
CA GLY A 206 10.50 -35.91 -9.21
C GLY A 206 9.10 -35.52 -9.69
N THR A 207 8.71 -34.26 -9.46
CA THR A 207 7.43 -33.71 -9.93
C THR A 207 7.61 -32.62 -10.97
N GLU A 208 8.81 -32.50 -11.53
CA GLU A 208 9.19 -31.48 -12.49
C GLU A 208 8.45 -31.68 -13.81
N GLU A 209 7.92 -30.61 -14.35
CA GLU A 209 7.25 -30.54 -15.65
C GLU A 209 7.85 -29.38 -16.46
N GLU A 210 8.31 -29.72 -17.68
CA GLU A 210 8.88 -28.71 -18.57
C GLU A 210 7.84 -28.08 -19.48
N TYR A 211 7.93 -26.77 -19.64
CA TYR A 211 7.08 -25.97 -20.53
C TYR A 211 7.97 -25.16 -21.46
N ALA A 212 8.01 -25.53 -22.74
CA ALA A 212 8.61 -24.66 -23.75
C ALA A 212 7.78 -23.38 -23.87
N CYS A 213 8.40 -22.24 -23.63
CA CYS A 213 7.74 -20.92 -23.69
C CYS A 213 8.76 -19.83 -24.00
N ASP A 214 8.31 -18.70 -24.54
CA ASP A 214 9.13 -17.53 -24.82
C ASP A 214 8.91 -16.41 -23.79
N THR A 215 7.93 -16.57 -22.92
CA THR A 215 7.53 -15.55 -21.95
C THR A 215 7.05 -16.17 -20.64
N LEU A 216 7.59 -15.65 -19.52
CA LEU A 216 7.15 -15.92 -18.16
C LEU A 216 6.57 -14.63 -17.56
N LEU A 217 5.28 -14.62 -17.22
CA LEU A 217 4.64 -13.55 -16.48
C LEU A 217 4.60 -13.87 -14.98
N LEU A 218 4.96 -12.89 -14.16
CA LEU A 218 4.98 -12.99 -12.72
C LEU A 218 3.83 -12.17 -12.11
N SER A 219 2.91 -12.83 -11.42
CA SER A 219 1.81 -12.23 -10.66
C SER A 219 1.84 -12.68 -9.20
N CYS A 220 3.00 -12.51 -8.55
CA CYS A 220 3.33 -13.12 -7.27
C CYS A 220 3.20 -12.16 -6.08
N GLY A 221 2.23 -11.28 -6.11
CA GLY A 221 1.94 -10.32 -5.06
C GLY A 221 2.55 -8.94 -5.28
N LEU A 222 2.11 -8.02 -4.44
CA LEU A 222 2.42 -6.60 -4.50
C LEU A 222 3.22 -6.19 -3.26
N ILE A 223 4.08 -5.18 -3.42
CA ILE A 223 4.90 -4.59 -2.37
C ILE A 223 4.48 -3.12 -2.23
N PRO A 224 3.92 -2.70 -1.08
CA PRO A 224 3.64 -1.30 -0.81
C PRO A 224 4.90 -0.43 -0.91
N GLU A 225 4.77 0.74 -1.57
CA GLU A 225 5.89 1.67 -1.81
C GLU A 225 6.16 2.52 -0.57
N ASN A 226 7.01 2.05 0.32
CA ASN A 226 7.25 2.65 1.63
C ASN A 226 8.70 3.06 1.91
N GLU A 227 9.51 3.29 0.88
CA GLU A 227 10.87 3.79 1.01
C GLU A 227 10.87 5.16 1.71
N LEU A 228 10.14 6.13 1.18
CA LEU A 228 9.98 7.48 1.76
C LEU A 228 9.33 7.46 3.15
N SER A 229 8.40 6.53 3.37
CA SER A 229 7.78 6.34 4.68
C SER A 229 8.80 5.94 5.75
N ARG A 230 9.73 5.03 5.40
CA ARG A 230 10.82 4.60 6.31
C ARG A 230 11.79 5.74 6.62
N GLU A 231 12.19 6.51 5.60
CA GLU A 231 13.08 7.66 5.78
C GLU A 231 12.47 8.71 6.71
N LEU A 232 11.16 8.92 6.61
CA LEU A 232 10.42 9.82 7.48
C LEU A 232 10.23 9.28 8.91
N GLY A 233 10.59 8.03 9.18
CA GLY A 233 10.43 7.39 10.49
C GLY A 233 9.03 6.81 10.73
N VAL A 234 8.25 6.59 9.70
CA VAL A 234 6.94 5.93 9.79
C VAL A 234 7.13 4.46 10.15
N LYS A 235 6.45 4.00 11.19
CA LYS A 235 6.43 2.59 11.58
C LYS A 235 5.64 1.76 10.57
N LEU A 236 6.22 0.67 10.11
CA LEU A 236 5.57 -0.24 9.15
C LEU A 236 5.09 -1.52 9.85
N ASN A 237 3.94 -2.00 9.42
CA ASN A 237 3.39 -3.28 9.85
C ASN A 237 4.17 -4.42 9.15
N PRO A 238 4.74 -5.38 9.88
CA PRO A 238 5.55 -6.45 9.30
C PRO A 238 4.75 -7.40 8.40
N VAL A 239 3.42 -7.46 8.54
CA VAL A 239 2.55 -8.34 7.73
C VAL A 239 2.17 -7.70 6.40
N THR A 240 1.81 -6.41 6.41
CA THR A 240 1.36 -5.68 5.22
C THR A 240 2.51 -4.97 4.51
N SER A 241 3.62 -4.68 5.21
CA SER A 241 4.69 -3.76 4.80
C SER A 241 4.21 -2.31 4.58
N GLY A 242 2.98 -2.00 4.97
CA GLY A 242 2.40 -0.66 4.94
C GLY A 242 2.52 0.06 6.27
N PRO A 243 2.24 1.37 6.33
CA PRO A 243 2.25 2.14 7.55
C PRO A 243 1.32 1.58 8.65
N VAL A 244 1.75 1.69 9.89
CA VAL A 244 0.88 1.51 11.05
C VAL A 244 0.07 2.79 11.22
N VAL A 245 -1.25 2.70 11.18
CA VAL A 245 -2.15 3.86 11.28
C VAL A 245 -3.20 3.66 12.35
N ASP A 246 -3.68 4.79 12.88
CA ASP A 246 -4.80 4.87 13.82
C ASP A 246 -6.16 4.95 13.09
N GLU A 247 -7.23 5.23 13.87
CA GLU A 247 -8.61 5.41 13.36
C GLU A 247 -8.78 6.57 12.38
N SER A 248 -7.88 7.54 12.39
CA SER A 248 -7.85 8.69 11.47
C SER A 248 -7.01 8.45 10.22
N LEU A 249 -6.43 7.25 10.07
CA LEU A 249 -5.40 6.91 9.09
C LEU A 249 -4.10 7.72 9.25
N GLU A 250 -3.90 8.31 10.43
CA GLU A 250 -2.67 8.99 10.81
C GLU A 250 -1.62 7.97 11.24
N THR A 251 -0.38 8.22 10.87
CA THR A 251 0.77 7.38 11.25
C THR A 251 1.32 7.80 12.62
N ASN A 252 2.38 7.14 13.08
CA ASN A 252 3.12 7.58 14.26
C ASN A 252 3.84 8.93 14.07
N VAL A 253 3.91 9.48 12.87
CA VAL A 253 4.47 10.79 12.58
C VAL A 253 3.34 11.78 12.46
N PRO A 254 3.21 12.78 13.37
CA PRO A 254 2.09 13.71 13.40
C PRO A 254 1.87 14.43 12.07
N GLY A 255 0.62 14.50 11.61
CA GLY A 255 0.24 15.11 10.33
C GLY A 255 0.67 14.31 9.09
N VAL A 256 1.06 13.04 9.25
CA VAL A 256 1.35 12.12 8.13
C VAL A 256 0.31 11.02 8.12
N PHE A 257 -0.48 10.97 7.05
CA PHE A 257 -1.56 10.03 6.83
C PHE A 257 -1.20 9.06 5.71
N ALA A 258 -1.83 7.88 5.69
CA ALA A 258 -1.60 6.90 4.62
C ALA A 258 -2.91 6.26 4.18
N CYS A 259 -3.09 6.06 2.86
CA CYS A 259 -4.27 5.40 2.30
C CYS A 259 -3.95 4.65 1.01
N GLY A 260 -4.83 3.74 0.64
CA GLY A 260 -4.70 2.94 -0.58
C GLY A 260 -3.62 1.86 -0.47
N ASN A 261 -3.07 1.45 -1.62
CA ASN A 261 -2.18 0.29 -1.68
C ASN A 261 -0.81 0.49 -1.02
N VAL A 262 -0.42 1.71 -0.68
CA VAL A 262 0.76 1.98 0.16
C VAL A 262 0.53 1.53 1.61
N LEU A 263 -0.72 1.61 2.10
CA LEU A 263 -1.12 1.20 3.43
C LEU A 263 -1.33 -0.32 3.51
N HIS A 264 -2.17 -0.85 2.66
CA HIS A 264 -2.34 -2.28 2.45
C HIS A 264 -2.97 -2.53 1.07
N VAL A 265 -2.69 -3.68 0.47
CA VAL A 265 -3.20 -4.01 -0.86
C VAL A 265 -4.71 -4.26 -0.80
N HIS A 266 -5.46 -3.53 -1.62
CA HIS A 266 -6.91 -3.66 -1.75
C HIS A 266 -7.29 -4.57 -2.92
N ASP A 267 -8.44 -5.26 -2.79
CA ASP A 267 -9.01 -6.08 -3.85
C ASP A 267 -9.95 -5.28 -4.78
N LEU A 268 -10.50 -4.16 -4.28
CA LEU A 268 -11.45 -3.31 -5.03
C LEU A 268 -11.07 -1.83 -4.90
N VAL A 269 -11.15 -1.11 -6.01
CA VAL A 269 -10.86 0.33 -6.08
C VAL A 269 -11.84 1.18 -5.24
N ASP A 270 -13.08 0.72 -5.07
CA ASP A 270 -14.08 1.39 -4.23
C ASP A 270 -13.58 1.54 -2.78
N PHE A 271 -12.88 0.52 -2.27
CA PHE A 271 -12.30 0.58 -0.94
C PHE A 271 -11.11 1.54 -0.85
N VAL A 272 -10.34 1.68 -1.93
CA VAL A 272 -9.27 2.67 -2.03
C VAL A 272 -9.85 4.08 -2.00
N SER A 273 -10.92 4.33 -2.77
CA SER A 273 -11.58 5.64 -2.84
C SER A 273 -12.16 6.06 -1.48
N GLU A 274 -12.85 5.14 -0.80
CA GLU A 274 -13.41 5.38 0.53
C GLU A 274 -12.32 5.68 1.58
N GLU A 275 -11.19 4.98 1.50
CA GLU A 275 -10.06 5.19 2.40
C GLU A 275 -9.36 6.52 2.12
N ALA A 276 -9.22 6.89 0.84
CA ALA A 276 -8.65 8.16 0.42
C ALA A 276 -9.50 9.36 0.86
N ASP A 277 -10.83 9.28 0.73
CA ASP A 277 -11.76 10.29 1.22
C ASP A 277 -11.61 10.52 2.73
N ARG A 278 -11.54 9.42 3.49
CA ARG A 278 -11.31 9.48 4.92
C ARG A 278 -9.97 10.10 5.29
N ALA A 279 -8.88 9.71 4.61
CA ALA A 279 -7.56 10.28 4.85
C ALA A 279 -7.53 11.79 4.56
N GLY A 280 -8.17 12.23 3.48
CA GLY A 280 -8.30 13.63 3.12
C GLY A 280 -9.06 14.43 4.18
N THR A 281 -10.19 13.93 4.63
CA THR A 281 -11.02 14.54 5.67
C THR A 281 -10.24 14.66 7.00
N CYS A 282 -9.54 13.61 7.42
CA CYS A 282 -8.75 13.61 8.64
C CYS A 282 -7.55 14.55 8.57
N ALA A 283 -6.85 14.60 7.43
CA ALA A 283 -5.76 15.55 7.21
C ALA A 283 -6.22 17.00 7.25
N ALA A 284 -7.37 17.31 6.66
CA ALA A 284 -7.96 18.66 6.72
C ALA A 284 -8.29 19.08 8.15
N ARG A 285 -8.88 18.18 8.95
CA ARG A 285 -9.15 18.44 10.38
C ARG A 285 -7.87 18.68 11.17
N TYR A 286 -6.85 17.89 10.95
CA TYR A 286 -5.55 18.08 11.59
C TYR A 286 -5.02 19.50 11.37
N ILE A 287 -5.07 20.01 10.13
CA ILE A 287 -4.64 21.39 9.80
C ILE A 287 -5.51 22.45 10.49
N LEU A 288 -6.83 22.25 10.54
CA LEU A 288 -7.75 23.18 11.17
C LEU A 288 -7.52 23.26 12.69
N GLN A 289 -7.30 22.14 13.37
CA GLN A 289 -6.99 22.09 14.79
C GLN A 289 -5.66 22.75 15.13
N GLU A 290 -4.62 22.55 14.31
CA GLU A 290 -3.33 23.25 14.47
C GLU A 290 -3.47 24.77 14.31
N ASN A 291 -4.29 25.24 13.37
CA ASN A 291 -4.53 26.67 13.18
C ASN A 291 -5.26 27.32 14.36
N GLN A 292 -6.26 26.63 14.95
CA GLN A 292 -6.98 27.12 16.14
C GLN A 292 -6.07 27.18 17.38
N SER A 293 -5.19 26.19 17.55
CA SER A 293 -4.19 26.18 18.63
C SER A 293 -3.14 27.28 18.48
N SER A 294 -2.93 27.77 17.26
CA SER A 294 -1.96 28.85 16.95
C SER A 294 -2.55 30.24 17.02
N ASN A 295 -3.88 30.40 16.91
CA ASN A 295 -4.59 31.68 16.97
C ASN A 295 -5.96 31.48 17.68
N PRO A 296 -6.03 31.61 19.02
CA PRO A 296 -7.26 31.34 19.78
C PRO A 296 -8.40 32.40 19.63
N GLY A 297 -8.30 33.32 18.67
CA GLY A 297 -9.24 34.44 18.49
C GLY A 297 -10.02 34.49 17.19
N ILE A 298 -9.98 33.46 16.32
CA ILE A 298 -10.75 33.48 15.07
C ILE A 298 -11.72 32.29 15.08
N ASP A 299 -12.96 32.54 15.49
CA ASP A 299 -14.09 31.64 15.25
C ASP A 299 -14.43 31.67 13.75
N GLN A 300 -13.88 30.73 12.98
CA GLN A 300 -14.40 30.42 11.65
C GLN A 300 -15.41 29.27 11.79
N GLU A 301 -16.70 29.59 11.68
CA GLU A 301 -17.74 28.58 11.46
C GLU A 301 -17.42 27.77 10.21
N SER A 302 -16.99 26.52 10.42
CA SER A 302 -16.79 25.57 9.31
C SER A 302 -18.13 25.05 8.81
N GLN A 303 -18.47 25.35 7.55
CA GLN A 303 -19.66 24.86 6.83
C GLN A 303 -19.61 23.36 6.45
N TYR A 304 -18.92 22.52 7.21
CA TYR A 304 -18.94 21.09 6.97
C TYR A 304 -19.90 20.41 7.95
N SER A 305 -20.95 19.78 7.41
CA SER A 305 -21.97 19.06 8.19
C SER A 305 -21.35 17.87 8.92
N ASP A 306 -21.44 17.89 10.23
CA ASP A 306 -20.91 16.93 11.20
C ASP A 306 -21.64 15.57 11.25
N SER A 307 -22.37 15.16 10.18
CA SER A 307 -23.29 14.02 10.27
C SER A 307 -22.65 12.63 10.28
N ASP A 308 -21.36 12.48 9.91
CA ASP A 308 -20.73 11.16 9.79
C ASP A 308 -19.51 10.91 10.70
N ILE A 309 -19.11 11.87 11.52
CA ILE A 309 -17.91 11.73 12.36
C ILE A 309 -18.18 12.35 13.73
N GLY A 310 -18.18 11.47 14.75
CA GLY A 310 -18.55 11.75 16.13
C GLY A 310 -17.96 13.04 16.73
N LYS A 311 -18.72 13.64 17.62
CA LYS A 311 -18.36 14.83 18.40
C LYS A 311 -17.11 14.52 19.23
N THR A 312 -15.98 15.12 18.88
CA THR A 312 -14.77 15.05 19.70
C THR A 312 -14.93 15.92 20.92
N SER A 313 -15.03 15.32 22.10
CA SER A 313 -14.87 16.03 23.37
C SER A 313 -13.44 16.56 23.46
N LYS A 314 -13.28 17.83 23.88
CA LYS A 314 -11.98 18.46 24.20
C LYS A 314 -11.35 17.69 25.39
N MET A 315 -10.58 16.65 25.13
CA MET A 315 -9.69 16.07 26.13
C MET A 315 -8.25 16.49 25.83
N ASN A 316 -7.50 16.80 26.88
CA ASN A 316 -6.09 17.18 26.79
C ASN A 316 -5.27 16.07 26.10
N ASP A 317 -4.67 16.37 24.98
CA ASP A 317 -3.92 15.46 24.09
C ASP A 317 -2.78 14.63 24.75
N ASN A 318 -2.41 14.94 25.98
CA ASN A 318 -1.26 14.34 26.65
C ASN A 318 -1.56 13.02 27.38
N ASN A 319 -2.81 12.56 27.40
CA ASN A 319 -3.22 11.36 28.19
C ASN A 319 -4.20 10.44 27.46
N ASP A 320 -4.32 10.53 26.12
CA ASP A 320 -5.19 9.64 25.36
C ASP A 320 -4.47 8.31 25.05
N PRO A 321 -4.87 7.20 25.67
CA PRO A 321 -4.16 5.94 25.51
C PRO A 321 -4.37 5.38 24.11
N VAL A 322 -3.27 5.01 23.46
CA VAL A 322 -3.29 4.27 22.20
C VAL A 322 -3.62 2.80 22.49
N ILE A 323 -4.77 2.34 22.00
CA ILE A 323 -5.22 0.96 22.17
C ILE A 323 -4.89 0.16 20.90
N PRO A 324 -4.00 -0.85 20.97
CA PRO A 324 -3.68 -1.68 19.82
C PRO A 324 -4.84 -2.61 19.47
N LEU A 325 -5.11 -2.78 18.18
CA LEU A 325 -6.01 -3.80 17.65
C LEU A 325 -5.22 -5.08 17.36
N ILE A 326 -5.36 -6.06 18.24
CA ILE A 326 -4.62 -7.32 18.16
C ILE A 326 -5.41 -8.33 17.32
N SER A 327 -4.80 -8.81 16.24
CA SER A 327 -5.36 -9.86 15.38
C SER A 327 -5.06 -11.24 15.95
N THR A 328 -6.08 -12.11 16.01
CA THR A 328 -5.93 -13.50 16.49
C THR A 328 -6.58 -14.48 15.52
N GLY A 329 -6.29 -15.78 15.69
CA GLY A 329 -6.88 -16.86 14.90
C GLY A 329 -6.49 -16.80 13.43
N CYS A 330 -7.47 -16.66 12.55
CA CYS A 330 -7.26 -16.60 11.10
C CYS A 330 -7.05 -15.19 10.57
N VAL A 331 -7.22 -14.14 11.39
CA VAL A 331 -7.02 -12.76 10.98
C VAL A 331 -5.52 -12.45 10.96
N ARG A 332 -5.01 -12.03 9.81
CA ARG A 332 -3.59 -11.73 9.64
C ARG A 332 -3.22 -10.33 10.12
N TYR A 333 -4.08 -9.35 9.87
CA TYR A 333 -3.91 -7.96 10.25
C TYR A 333 -5.24 -7.21 10.23
N THR A 334 -5.27 -6.07 10.89
CA THR A 334 -6.36 -5.08 10.85
C THR A 334 -5.87 -3.73 10.37
N VAL A 335 -6.77 -2.95 9.76
CA VAL A 335 -6.58 -1.54 9.43
C VAL A 335 -7.83 -0.79 9.89
N PRO A 336 -7.70 0.15 10.83
CA PRO A 336 -6.48 0.56 11.53
C PRO A 336 -5.91 -0.56 12.41
N SER A 337 -4.66 -0.36 12.87
CA SER A 337 -3.98 -1.30 13.78
C SER A 337 -3.94 -0.80 15.24
N ALA A 338 -4.35 0.43 15.47
CA ALA A 338 -4.50 1.05 16.79
C ALA A 338 -5.65 2.06 16.76
N ILE A 339 -6.16 2.43 17.93
CA ILE A 339 -7.21 3.43 18.10
C ILE A 339 -6.92 4.32 19.29
N HIS A 340 -7.38 5.58 19.20
CA HIS A 340 -7.44 6.54 20.32
C HIS A 340 -8.90 6.72 20.73
N LEU A 341 -9.23 6.54 21.99
CA LEU A 341 -10.62 6.62 22.44
C LEU A 341 -11.22 8.01 22.26
N SER A 342 -10.42 9.05 22.45
CA SER A 342 -10.85 10.44 22.29
C SER A 342 -11.18 10.83 20.85
N LYS A 343 -10.57 10.16 19.88
CA LYS A 343 -10.72 10.44 18.44
C LYS A 343 -11.64 9.44 17.72
N MET A 344 -12.19 8.46 18.45
CA MET A 344 -13.02 7.41 17.86
C MET A 344 -14.36 7.96 17.35
N PRO A 345 -14.72 7.68 16.09
CA PRO A 345 -16.07 7.95 15.60
C PRO A 345 -17.09 6.98 16.22
N ASP A 346 -18.38 7.32 16.21
CA ASP A 346 -19.48 6.44 16.66
C ASP A 346 -19.46 5.07 16.01
N LYS A 347 -18.98 5.00 14.78
CA LYS A 347 -18.82 3.75 14.01
C LYS A 347 -17.46 3.73 13.35
N LEU A 348 -16.57 2.87 13.85
CA LEU A 348 -15.28 2.62 13.23
C LEU A 348 -15.38 1.44 12.23
N LYS A 349 -14.97 1.69 10.99
CA LYS A 349 -14.81 0.64 9.99
C LYS A 349 -13.41 0.02 10.14
N VAL A 350 -13.36 -1.23 10.57
CA VAL A 350 -12.12 -2.01 10.64
C VAL A 350 -12.07 -2.98 9.47
N ARG A 351 -11.03 -2.89 8.65
CA ARG A 351 -10.73 -3.84 7.58
C ARG A 351 -9.75 -4.88 8.11
N PHE A 352 -9.87 -6.11 7.63
CA PHE A 352 -8.95 -7.18 7.98
C PHE A 352 -8.81 -8.18 6.83
N ARG A 353 -7.73 -8.94 6.84
CA ARG A 353 -7.51 -10.03 5.89
C ARG A 353 -7.29 -11.35 6.64
N VAL A 354 -7.90 -12.41 6.14
CA VAL A 354 -7.71 -13.76 6.67
C VAL A 354 -6.53 -14.46 5.98
N GLY A 355 -5.86 -15.34 6.69
CA GLY A 355 -4.68 -16.07 6.20
C GLY A 355 -4.99 -17.39 5.51
N LYS A 356 -6.25 -17.82 5.51
CA LYS A 356 -6.71 -19.08 4.90
C LYS A 356 -8.18 -19.01 4.52
N VAL A 357 -8.62 -19.89 3.65
CA VAL A 357 -10.05 -20.04 3.34
C VAL A 357 -10.79 -20.56 4.56
N VAL A 358 -11.81 -19.83 5.00
CA VAL A 358 -12.62 -20.16 6.18
C VAL A 358 -14.08 -20.17 5.75
N LYS A 359 -14.79 -21.26 6.02
CA LYS A 359 -16.24 -21.42 5.77
C LYS A 359 -17.02 -21.27 7.06
N ASN A 360 -18.24 -20.75 7.00
CA ASN A 360 -19.17 -20.63 8.13
C ASN A 360 -18.51 -20.00 9.38
N CYS A 361 -17.82 -18.86 9.21
CA CYS A 361 -17.07 -18.23 10.28
C CYS A 361 -17.84 -17.08 10.94
N ALA A 362 -17.45 -16.77 12.17
CA ALA A 362 -17.81 -15.54 12.85
C ALA A 362 -16.55 -14.75 13.18
N VAL A 363 -16.67 -13.44 13.19
CA VAL A 363 -15.64 -12.52 13.68
C VAL A 363 -16.14 -11.93 14.97
N ASP A 364 -15.43 -12.22 16.05
CA ASP A 364 -15.72 -11.67 17.36
C ASP A 364 -14.72 -10.57 17.70
N VAL A 365 -15.20 -9.53 18.33
CA VAL A 365 -14.40 -8.41 18.84
C VAL A 365 -14.47 -8.43 20.35
N TYR A 366 -13.32 -8.43 20.99
CA TYR A 366 -13.18 -8.42 22.43
C TYR A 366 -12.50 -7.14 22.90
N CYS A 367 -12.92 -6.62 24.06
CA CYS A 367 -12.13 -5.70 24.86
C CYS A 367 -11.39 -6.52 25.91
N LYS A 368 -10.08 -6.33 25.99
CA LYS A 368 -9.25 -7.00 26.99
C LYS A 368 -8.75 -5.95 27.98
N GLU A 369 -9.15 -6.10 29.23
CA GLU A 369 -8.61 -5.40 30.39
C GLU A 369 -7.64 -6.33 31.12
N GLU A 370 -6.81 -5.82 32.03
CA GLU A 370 -5.74 -6.61 32.69
C GLU A 370 -6.21 -7.95 33.28
N ASN A 371 -7.44 -8.03 33.79
CA ASN A 371 -7.98 -9.24 34.43
C ASN A 371 -9.31 -9.76 33.84
N SER A 372 -9.78 -9.17 32.72
CA SER A 372 -11.05 -9.54 32.11
C SER A 372 -11.01 -9.44 30.60
N GLU A 373 -11.73 -10.32 29.92
CA GLU A 373 -11.94 -10.28 28.47
C GLU A 373 -13.45 -10.28 28.19
N LYS A 374 -13.95 -9.19 27.61
CA LYS A 374 -15.36 -9.03 27.31
C LYS A 374 -15.59 -8.98 25.80
N ARG A 375 -16.45 -9.86 25.31
CA ARG A 375 -16.90 -9.83 23.92
C ARG A 375 -17.82 -8.63 23.68
N ILE A 376 -17.42 -7.73 22.77
CA ILE A 376 -18.18 -6.52 22.44
C ILE A 376 -19.13 -6.78 21.28
N LYS A 377 -18.68 -7.52 20.23
CA LYS A 377 -19.43 -7.69 19.00
C LYS A 377 -19.12 -9.02 18.33
N THR A 378 -20.15 -9.62 17.73
CA THR A 378 -20.04 -10.76 16.84
C THR A 378 -20.63 -10.43 15.48
N LYS A 379 -19.91 -10.74 14.39
CA LYS A 379 -20.42 -10.66 13.03
C LYS A 379 -20.30 -12.02 12.36
N LYS A 380 -21.42 -12.68 12.13
CA LYS A 380 -21.49 -13.92 11.34
C LYS A 380 -21.32 -13.61 9.85
N ARG A 381 -20.53 -14.41 9.17
CA ARG A 381 -20.35 -14.39 7.71
C ARG A 381 -20.73 -15.76 7.18
N PRO A 382 -21.98 -15.97 6.71
CA PRO A 382 -22.31 -17.15 5.91
C PRO A 382 -21.49 -17.09 4.61
N VAL A 383 -21.03 -18.25 4.16
CA VAL A 383 -20.29 -18.40 2.88
C VAL A 383 -21.29 -18.47 1.74
#